data_59ec82c5be2000bc5d9d4cdc5714cd72
#
_entry.id   59ec82c5be2000bc5d9d4cdc5714cd72
#
_cell.length_a   1.000
_cell.length_b   1.000
_cell.length_c   1.000
_cell.angle_alpha   90.00
_cell.angle_beta   90.00
_cell.angle_gamma   90.00
#
_symmetry.space_group_name_H-M   'P 1'
#
loop_
_entity.id
_entity.type
_entity.pdbx_description
1 polymer ?
#
loop_
_entity_poly.entity_id
_entity_poly.type
_entity_poly.pdbx_seq_one_letter_code
_entity_poly.pdbx_strand_id
1 'polypeptide(L)'
;EGLALFAGLNVLPKKSFATDYSYRTQRHHQEQLLGAWVKKLSPLLLPEAKAFSLDFHPIPYRGEEAVLENHYIPCRGQACPSIQTFFAQEHEKRVFCYANANLTRDEQSREVLRFVDYWRSLMGRNPEWLYFDSKLTTYEELSELNQRKIFFVTIRRRGAAILKRLDRFAKSDWKSATIDIPKRRQKRIRYLDESIELDGYEGTIRQIAVTGLGREQPTL
;
A
#
# COMPACT_ATOMS: atom_id res chain seq x y z
N GLU A 1 5.35 22.65 -26.21
CA GLU A 1 6.49 22.37 -27.13
C GLU A 1 7.53 21.45 -26.49
N GLY A 2 7.96 21.68 -25.24
CA GLY A 2 8.98 20.85 -24.58
C GLY A 2 8.63 19.38 -24.44
N LEU A 3 7.37 19.03 -24.19
CA LEU A 3 6.92 17.63 -24.05
C LEU A 3 7.06 16.84 -25.36
N ALA A 4 6.76 17.47 -26.51
CA ALA A 4 6.90 16.82 -27.80
C ALA A 4 8.36 16.59 -28.17
N LEU A 5 9.21 17.56 -27.89
CA LEU A 5 10.64 17.46 -28.10
C LEU A 5 11.24 16.33 -27.23
N PHE A 6 10.83 16.28 -25.96
CA PHE A 6 11.23 15.21 -25.03
C PHE A 6 10.76 13.82 -25.48
N ALA A 7 9.58 13.72 -26.06
CA ALA A 7 9.03 12.47 -26.60
C ALA A 7 9.55 12.14 -28.03
N GLY A 8 10.43 12.95 -28.62
CA GLY A 8 10.95 12.75 -29.97
C GLY A 8 9.88 12.96 -31.06
N LEU A 9 8.85 13.76 -30.79
CA LEU A 9 7.77 14.02 -31.72
C LEU A 9 8.06 15.27 -32.55
N ASN A 10 7.95 15.19 -33.86
CA ASN A 10 8.10 16.32 -34.78
C ASN A 10 6.89 17.22 -34.79
N VAL A 11 5.72 16.72 -34.36
CA VAL A 11 4.45 17.47 -34.34
C VAL A 11 3.75 17.17 -33.00
N LEU A 12 3.29 18.20 -32.33
CA LEU A 12 2.46 18.07 -31.12
C LEU A 12 1.07 17.52 -31.49
N PRO A 13 0.66 16.38 -30.92
CA PRO A 13 -0.69 15.90 -31.11
C PRO A 13 -1.69 16.89 -30.52
N LYS A 14 -2.84 17.04 -31.14
CA LYS A 14 -3.96 17.85 -30.60
C LYS A 14 -4.43 17.24 -29.28
N LYS A 15 -5.00 18.07 -28.39
CA LYS A 15 -5.57 17.62 -27.10
C LYS A 15 -6.58 16.47 -27.26
N SER A 16 -7.42 16.54 -28.29
CA SER A 16 -8.38 15.49 -28.65
C SER A 16 -7.71 14.16 -28.94
N PHE A 17 -6.58 14.16 -29.64
CA PHE A 17 -5.83 12.93 -29.95
C PHE A 17 -5.33 12.23 -28.68
N ALA A 18 -4.80 12.98 -27.72
CA ALA A 18 -4.36 12.41 -26.44
C ALA A 18 -5.53 11.82 -25.64
N THR A 19 -6.70 12.48 -25.67
CA THR A 19 -7.93 11.99 -25.06
C THR A 19 -8.42 10.71 -25.75
N ASP A 20 -8.53 10.74 -27.09
CA ASP A 20 -8.96 9.58 -27.89
C ASP A 20 -8.02 8.36 -27.71
N TYR A 21 -6.72 8.63 -27.56
CA TYR A 21 -5.75 7.58 -27.29
C TYR A 21 -6.01 6.87 -25.96
N SER A 22 -6.35 7.61 -24.92
CA SER A 22 -6.66 7.02 -23.61
C SER A 22 -7.90 6.13 -23.65
N TYR A 23 -8.93 6.48 -24.41
CA TYR A 23 -10.13 5.66 -24.62
C TYR A 23 -9.88 4.38 -25.45
N ARG A 24 -8.89 4.40 -26.33
CA ARG A 24 -8.52 3.23 -27.17
C ARG A 24 -7.58 2.26 -26.46
N THR A 25 -6.96 2.70 -25.38
CA THR A 25 -5.99 1.88 -24.64
C THR A 25 -6.74 0.99 -23.65
N GLN A 26 -6.88 -0.29 -23.97
CA GLN A 26 -7.55 -1.25 -23.11
C GLN A 26 -6.69 -1.59 -21.88
N ARG A 27 -7.31 -2.06 -20.80
CA ARG A 27 -6.65 -2.38 -19.52
C ARG A 27 -5.44 -3.30 -19.69
N HIS A 28 -5.58 -4.36 -20.49
CA HIS A 28 -4.47 -5.29 -20.70
C HIS A 28 -3.24 -4.66 -21.38
N HIS A 29 -3.45 -3.68 -22.27
CA HIS A 29 -2.34 -2.91 -22.85
C HIS A 29 -1.64 -2.04 -21.81
N GLN A 30 -2.40 -1.46 -20.86
CA GLN A 30 -1.85 -0.67 -19.77
C GLN A 30 -1.01 -1.54 -18.83
N GLU A 31 -1.49 -2.73 -18.50
CA GLU A 31 -0.77 -3.70 -17.68
C GLU A 31 0.53 -4.20 -18.38
N GLN A 32 0.46 -4.49 -19.68
CA GLN A 32 1.62 -4.86 -20.47
C GLN A 32 2.66 -3.74 -20.56
N LEU A 33 2.21 -2.50 -20.77
CA LEU A 33 3.08 -1.32 -20.78
C LEU A 33 3.76 -1.12 -19.44
N LEU A 34 3.02 -1.20 -18.35
CA LEU A 34 3.56 -1.08 -16.99
C LEU A 34 4.61 -2.17 -16.73
N GLY A 35 4.31 -3.42 -17.08
CA GLY A 35 5.24 -4.55 -16.93
C GLY A 35 6.51 -4.37 -17.74
N ALA A 36 6.39 -3.99 -19.01
CA ALA A 36 7.53 -3.73 -19.88
C ALA A 36 8.38 -2.56 -19.38
N TRP A 37 7.73 -1.49 -18.90
CA TRP A 37 8.40 -0.32 -18.33
C TRP A 37 9.18 -0.68 -17.05
N VAL A 38 8.54 -1.36 -16.10
CA VAL A 38 9.19 -1.78 -14.85
C VAL A 38 10.36 -2.73 -15.16
N LYS A 39 10.16 -3.69 -16.04
CA LYS A 39 11.23 -4.63 -16.44
C LYS A 39 12.44 -3.92 -17.07
N LYS A 40 12.19 -2.90 -17.88
CA LYS A 40 13.26 -2.11 -18.51
C LYS A 40 13.98 -1.20 -17.53
N LEU A 41 13.26 -0.61 -16.59
CA LEU A 41 13.82 0.31 -15.60
C LEU A 41 14.45 -0.39 -14.39
N SER A 42 14.03 -1.60 -14.08
CA SER A 42 14.49 -2.30 -12.87
C SER A 42 16.01 -2.44 -12.77
N PRO A 43 16.78 -2.75 -13.84
CA PRO A 43 18.25 -2.82 -13.74
C PRO A 43 18.90 -1.48 -13.42
N LEU A 44 18.24 -0.37 -13.78
CA LEU A 44 18.78 0.98 -13.60
C LEU A 44 18.35 1.60 -12.26
N LEU A 45 17.08 1.48 -11.92
CA LEU A 45 16.47 2.16 -10.79
C LEU A 45 16.22 1.23 -9.59
N LEU A 46 16.06 -0.07 -9.84
CA LEU A 46 15.59 -1.04 -8.85
C LEU A 46 16.46 -2.32 -8.78
N PRO A 47 17.80 -2.25 -8.92
CA PRO A 47 18.64 -3.46 -9.01
C PRO A 47 18.50 -4.32 -7.74
N GLU A 48 18.30 -3.70 -6.59
CA GLU A 48 18.20 -4.34 -5.30
C GLU A 48 16.85 -4.12 -4.61
N ALA A 49 15.79 -3.83 -5.38
CA ALA A 49 14.47 -3.60 -4.81
C ALA A 49 13.99 -4.81 -4.00
N LYS A 50 13.78 -4.61 -2.71
CA LYS A 50 13.40 -5.64 -1.75
C LYS A 50 12.16 -5.27 -0.95
N ALA A 51 11.93 -3.98 -0.76
CA ALA A 51 10.92 -3.43 0.13
C ALA A 51 9.95 -2.52 -0.62
N PHE A 52 8.65 -2.70 -0.35
CA PHE A 52 7.59 -1.96 -1.06
C PHE A 52 6.57 -1.42 -0.08
N SER A 53 6.20 -0.16 -0.30
CA SER A 53 5.07 0.50 0.36
C SER A 53 3.83 0.37 -0.52
N LEU A 54 2.75 -0.14 0.05
CA LEU A 54 1.49 -0.42 -0.64
C LEU A 54 0.39 0.45 -0.06
N ASP A 55 -0.41 1.06 -0.92
CA ASP A 55 -1.52 1.91 -0.46
C ASP A 55 -2.67 1.95 -1.45
N PHE A 56 -3.89 2.13 -0.92
CA PHE A 56 -5.06 2.45 -1.70
C PHE A 56 -5.28 3.95 -1.77
N HIS A 57 -5.57 4.44 -2.95
CA HIS A 57 -5.88 5.85 -3.16
C HIS A 57 -7.21 6.01 -3.92
N PRO A 58 -8.25 6.54 -3.27
CA PRO A 58 -9.50 6.83 -3.95
C PRO A 58 -9.39 8.11 -4.76
N ILE A 59 -9.67 8.03 -6.05
CA ILE A 59 -9.68 9.16 -6.98
C ILE A 59 -11.13 9.56 -7.21
N PRO A 60 -11.57 10.76 -6.77
CA PRO A 60 -12.92 11.26 -7.05
C PRO A 60 -13.18 11.32 -8.55
N TYR A 61 -14.27 10.71 -9.00
CA TYR A 61 -14.61 10.62 -10.40
C TYR A 61 -16.09 10.88 -10.62
N ARG A 62 -16.43 11.54 -11.72
CA ARG A 62 -17.80 11.92 -12.06
C ARG A 62 -18.28 11.36 -13.41
N GLY A 63 -17.46 10.52 -14.06
CA GLY A 63 -17.82 9.85 -15.30
C GLY A 63 -18.71 8.64 -15.05
N GLU A 64 -19.30 8.11 -16.13
CA GLU A 64 -20.27 7.01 -16.08
C GLU A 64 -19.65 5.64 -16.36
N GLU A 65 -18.44 5.59 -16.92
CA GLU A 65 -17.83 4.37 -17.47
C GLU A 65 -16.94 3.59 -16.46
N ALA A 66 -16.98 3.94 -15.18
CA ALA A 66 -16.14 3.30 -14.16
C ALA A 66 -16.98 2.65 -13.07
N VAL A 67 -16.45 1.60 -12.47
CA VAL A 67 -17.00 1.05 -11.22
C VAL A 67 -16.75 2.06 -10.12
N LEU A 68 -17.82 2.69 -9.64
CA LEU A 68 -17.76 3.73 -8.62
C LEU A 68 -18.34 3.24 -7.31
N GLU A 69 -17.55 3.38 -6.27
CA GLU A 69 -18.00 3.22 -4.88
C GLU A 69 -17.76 4.52 -4.12
N ASN A 70 -18.52 4.74 -3.05
CA ASN A 70 -18.31 5.88 -2.17
C ASN A 70 -17.13 5.63 -1.24
N HIS A 71 -16.06 6.38 -1.42
CA HIS A 71 -14.89 6.38 -0.55
C HIS A 71 -14.74 7.72 0.16
N TYR A 72 -14.27 7.68 1.42
CA TYR A 72 -13.95 8.91 2.15
C TYR A 72 -12.71 9.58 1.57
N ILE A 73 -12.88 10.85 1.20
CA ILE A 73 -11.80 11.68 0.62
C ILE A 73 -11.36 12.70 1.68
N PRO A 74 -10.18 12.51 2.32
CA PRO A 74 -9.74 13.37 3.43
C PRO A 74 -9.72 14.87 3.10
N CYS A 75 -9.24 15.24 1.91
CA CYS A 75 -9.18 16.65 1.49
C CYS A 75 -10.56 17.29 1.26
N ARG A 76 -11.62 16.48 1.11
CA ARG A 76 -13.01 16.96 0.97
C ARG A 76 -13.81 16.78 2.25
N GLY A 77 -13.30 16.08 3.26
CA GLY A 77 -14.00 15.80 4.51
C GLY A 77 -15.28 14.96 4.38
N GLN A 78 -15.50 14.31 3.23
CA GLN A 78 -16.73 13.55 2.94
C GLN A 78 -16.49 12.35 2.03
N ALA A 79 -17.42 11.40 2.05
CA ALA A 79 -17.44 10.29 1.10
C ALA A 79 -18.06 10.76 -0.22
N CYS A 80 -17.45 10.37 -1.34
CA CYS A 80 -17.98 10.64 -2.68
C CYS A 80 -17.65 9.51 -3.64
N PRO A 81 -18.39 9.41 -4.78
CA PRO A 81 -18.08 8.47 -5.85
C PRO A 81 -16.63 8.59 -6.30
N SER A 82 -15.93 7.48 -6.31
CA SER A 82 -14.48 7.46 -6.56
C SER A 82 -14.06 6.16 -7.21
N ILE A 83 -13.04 6.23 -8.04
CA ILE A 83 -12.31 5.08 -8.53
C ILE A 83 -11.31 4.69 -7.46
N GLN A 84 -11.39 3.47 -6.96
CA GLN A 84 -10.39 2.94 -6.05
C GLN A 84 -9.17 2.47 -6.85
N THR A 85 -8.03 3.03 -6.51
CA THR A 85 -6.74 2.63 -7.09
C THR A 85 -5.85 2.02 -6.01
N PHE A 86 -4.93 1.16 -6.43
CA PHE A 86 -3.89 0.58 -5.58
C PHE A 86 -2.53 0.86 -6.22
N PHE A 87 -1.55 1.20 -5.39
CA PHE A 87 -0.20 1.47 -5.82
C PHE A 87 0.80 0.66 -4.99
N ALA A 88 1.84 0.17 -5.67
CA ALA A 88 3.04 -0.32 -5.02
C ALA A 88 4.24 0.54 -5.41
N GLN A 89 4.90 1.09 -4.40
CA GLN A 89 6.07 1.94 -4.54
C GLN A 89 7.27 1.26 -3.89
N GLU A 90 8.37 1.16 -4.60
CA GLU A 90 9.62 0.75 -4.00
C GLU A 90 10.03 1.76 -2.91
N HIS A 91 10.41 1.23 -1.73
CA HIS A 91 10.48 2.01 -0.50
C HIS A 91 11.62 3.04 -0.48
N GLU A 92 12.79 2.69 -0.99
CA GLU A 92 13.99 3.53 -0.93
C GLU A 92 14.02 4.58 -2.05
N LYS A 93 13.86 4.12 -3.28
CA LYS A 93 13.92 4.97 -4.48
C LYS A 93 12.61 5.71 -4.76
N ARG A 94 11.51 5.28 -4.10
CA ARG A 94 10.17 5.86 -4.26
C ARG A 94 9.64 5.79 -5.69
N VAL A 95 10.02 4.73 -6.40
CA VAL A 95 9.55 4.46 -7.76
C VAL A 95 8.29 3.63 -7.71
N PHE A 96 7.24 4.06 -8.40
CA PHE A 96 6.03 3.25 -8.55
C PHE A 96 6.30 2.09 -9.50
N CYS A 97 6.05 0.88 -9.02
CA CYS A 97 6.31 -0.36 -9.74
C CYS A 97 5.03 -1.09 -10.16
N TYR A 98 3.91 -0.75 -9.53
CA TYR A 98 2.62 -1.36 -9.80
C TYR A 98 1.51 -0.36 -9.55
N ALA A 99 0.49 -0.41 -10.38
CA ALA A 99 -0.75 0.33 -10.20
C ALA A 99 -1.91 -0.52 -10.73
N ASN A 100 -3.01 -0.51 -10.00
CA ASN A 100 -4.28 -1.10 -10.42
C ASN A 100 -5.42 -0.13 -10.10
N ALA A 101 -6.46 -0.11 -10.91
CA ALA A 101 -7.59 0.80 -10.77
C ALA A 101 -8.93 0.07 -10.92
N ASN A 102 -10.03 0.74 -10.63
CA ASN A 102 -11.38 0.18 -10.68
C ASN A 102 -11.59 -1.02 -9.74
N LEU A 103 -10.96 -0.98 -8.59
CA LEU A 103 -11.07 -2.03 -7.58
C LEU A 103 -12.34 -1.84 -6.76
N THR A 104 -13.10 -2.91 -6.60
CA THR A 104 -14.21 -2.98 -5.64
C THR A 104 -13.70 -3.31 -4.23
N ARG A 105 -14.53 -3.07 -3.20
CA ARG A 105 -14.17 -3.38 -1.81
C ARG A 105 -13.87 -4.86 -1.60
N ASP A 106 -14.58 -5.73 -2.31
CA ASP A 106 -14.41 -7.17 -2.20
C ASP A 106 -13.09 -7.66 -2.82
N GLU A 107 -12.52 -6.90 -3.75
CA GLU A 107 -11.26 -7.23 -4.41
C GLU A 107 -10.04 -6.69 -3.66
N GLN A 108 -10.24 -5.74 -2.75
CA GLN A 108 -9.13 -5.02 -2.10
C GLN A 108 -8.20 -5.94 -1.31
N SER A 109 -8.73 -6.93 -0.60
CA SER A 109 -7.92 -7.80 0.25
C SER A 109 -6.86 -8.57 -0.55
N ARG A 110 -7.21 -9.04 -1.74
CA ARG A 110 -6.34 -9.84 -2.61
C ARG A 110 -5.30 -9.03 -3.38
N GLU A 111 -5.37 -7.70 -3.35
CA GLU A 111 -4.53 -6.87 -4.20
C GLU A 111 -3.05 -6.90 -3.77
N VAL A 112 -2.78 -7.11 -2.49
CA VAL A 112 -1.42 -7.33 -1.98
C VAL A 112 -0.79 -8.58 -2.60
N LEU A 113 -1.52 -9.69 -2.64
CA LEU A 113 -1.05 -10.95 -3.23
C LEU A 113 -0.93 -10.85 -4.75
N ARG A 114 -1.83 -10.12 -5.43
CA ARG A 114 -1.72 -9.82 -6.87
C ARG A 114 -0.43 -9.05 -7.18
N PHE A 115 -0.08 -8.07 -6.36
CA PHE A 115 1.20 -7.37 -6.50
C PHE A 115 2.39 -8.32 -6.33
N VAL A 116 2.36 -9.20 -5.33
CA VAL A 116 3.43 -10.19 -5.11
C VAL A 116 3.60 -11.09 -6.34
N ASP A 117 2.51 -11.60 -6.89
CA ASP A 117 2.53 -12.46 -8.08
C ASP A 117 3.03 -11.70 -9.32
N TYR A 118 2.58 -10.46 -9.50
CA TYR A 118 3.07 -9.58 -10.56
C TYR A 118 4.58 -9.35 -10.43
N TRP A 119 5.07 -8.94 -9.26
CA TRP A 119 6.50 -8.70 -9.03
C TRP A 119 7.34 -9.94 -9.27
N ARG A 120 6.88 -11.09 -8.77
CA ARG A 120 7.53 -12.38 -9.00
C ARG A 120 7.58 -12.74 -10.48
N SER A 121 6.52 -12.49 -11.23
CA SER A 121 6.49 -12.77 -12.67
C SER A 121 7.48 -11.94 -13.46
N LEU A 122 7.74 -10.70 -13.06
CA LEU A 122 8.66 -9.79 -13.71
C LEU A 122 10.12 -10.01 -13.30
N MET A 123 10.36 -10.23 -12.01
CA MET A 123 11.69 -10.21 -11.41
C MET A 123 12.23 -11.61 -11.07
N GLY A 124 11.40 -12.67 -11.19
CA GLY A 124 11.76 -14.05 -10.84
C GLY A 124 11.90 -14.29 -9.33
N ARG A 125 11.56 -13.32 -8.49
CA ARG A 125 11.68 -13.40 -7.02
C ARG A 125 10.54 -12.68 -6.32
N ASN A 126 10.22 -13.12 -5.11
CA ASN A 126 9.28 -12.40 -4.25
C ASN A 126 9.89 -11.08 -3.73
N PRO A 127 9.06 -10.08 -3.36
CA PRO A 127 9.49 -9.00 -2.48
C PRO A 127 9.94 -9.58 -1.12
N GLU A 128 10.88 -8.93 -0.45
CA GLU A 128 11.31 -9.35 0.89
C GLU A 128 10.44 -8.68 1.98
N TRP A 129 10.10 -7.40 1.81
CA TRP A 129 9.36 -6.61 2.78
C TRP A 129 8.20 -5.87 2.15
N LEU A 130 7.05 -5.91 2.83
CA LEU A 130 5.85 -5.15 2.47
C LEU A 130 5.41 -4.25 3.62
N TYR A 131 5.09 -3.00 3.33
CA TYR A 131 4.56 -2.01 4.29
C TYR A 131 3.19 -1.57 3.81
N PHE A 132 2.15 -1.77 4.61
CA PHE A 132 0.78 -1.43 4.20
C PHE A 132 -0.17 -1.20 5.37
N ASP A 133 -1.32 -0.55 5.12
CA ASP A 133 -2.36 -0.31 6.12
C ASP A 133 -3.23 -1.56 6.34
N SER A 134 -3.85 -1.65 7.50
CA SER A 134 -4.72 -2.74 7.97
C SER A 134 -5.94 -3.03 7.09
N LYS A 135 -6.28 -2.14 6.17
CA LYS A 135 -7.42 -2.33 5.26
C LYS A 135 -7.11 -3.24 4.07
N LEU A 136 -5.85 -3.56 3.88
CA LEU A 136 -5.32 -4.13 2.65
C LEU A 136 -5.39 -5.66 2.60
N THR A 137 -5.65 -6.33 3.73
CA THR A 137 -5.55 -7.79 3.76
C THR A 137 -6.32 -8.42 4.92
N THR A 138 -6.57 -9.71 4.83
CA THR A 138 -7.11 -10.57 5.88
C THR A 138 -5.98 -11.31 6.62
N TYR A 139 -6.29 -11.98 7.73
CA TYR A 139 -5.27 -12.77 8.45
C TYR A 139 -4.84 -14.01 7.67
N GLU A 140 -5.73 -14.59 6.87
CA GLU A 140 -5.42 -15.70 5.97
C GLU A 140 -4.41 -15.27 4.90
N GLU A 141 -4.58 -14.08 4.32
CA GLU A 141 -3.65 -13.54 3.33
C GLU A 141 -2.31 -13.15 3.95
N LEU A 142 -2.28 -12.68 5.20
CA LEU A 142 -1.04 -12.51 5.96
C LEU A 142 -0.34 -13.86 6.19
N SER A 143 -1.10 -14.92 6.46
CA SER A 143 -0.56 -16.29 6.57
C SER A 143 0.08 -16.74 5.26
N GLU A 144 -0.55 -16.46 4.13
CA GLU A 144 0.01 -16.75 2.80
C GLU A 144 1.31 -15.98 2.53
N LEU A 145 1.40 -14.69 2.92
CA LEU A 145 2.66 -13.93 2.83
C LEU A 145 3.77 -14.61 3.67
N ASN A 146 3.45 -15.07 4.88
CA ASN A 146 4.39 -15.78 5.73
C ASN A 146 4.88 -17.10 5.11
N GLN A 147 3.97 -17.89 4.54
CA GLN A 147 4.32 -19.13 3.81
C GLN A 147 5.23 -18.85 2.60
N ARG A 148 5.04 -17.73 1.92
CA ARG A 148 5.89 -17.25 0.82
C ARG A 148 7.21 -16.64 1.30
N LYS A 149 7.47 -16.60 2.62
CA LYS A 149 8.65 -16.00 3.27
C LYS A 149 8.81 -14.51 2.99
N ILE A 150 7.70 -13.79 2.97
CA ILE A 150 7.63 -12.35 2.78
C ILE A 150 7.38 -11.71 4.14
N PHE A 151 8.28 -10.86 4.58
CA PHE A 151 8.10 -10.06 5.79
C PHE A 151 7.13 -8.92 5.53
N PHE A 152 6.34 -8.56 6.53
CA PHE A 152 5.43 -7.43 6.40
C PHE A 152 5.33 -6.62 7.69
N VAL A 153 5.00 -5.35 7.53
CA VAL A 153 4.62 -4.45 8.61
C VAL A 153 3.27 -3.83 8.24
N THR A 154 2.29 -4.05 9.09
CA THR A 154 0.95 -3.50 8.91
C THR A 154 0.38 -2.99 10.21
N ILE A 155 -0.64 -2.14 10.15
CA ILE A 155 -1.35 -1.64 11.32
C ILE A 155 -2.52 -2.58 11.62
N ARG A 156 -2.62 -3.08 12.84
CA ARG A 156 -3.76 -3.89 13.27
C ARG A 156 -4.95 -3.01 13.64
N ARG A 157 -6.15 -3.42 13.20
CA ARG A 157 -7.38 -2.75 13.61
C ARG A 157 -7.62 -2.94 15.10
N ARG A 158 -7.93 -1.86 15.79
CA ARG A 158 -8.19 -1.84 17.22
C ARG A 158 -9.65 -2.17 17.51
N GLY A 159 -9.91 -3.35 18.04
CA GLY A 159 -11.22 -3.72 18.61
C GLY A 159 -11.26 -3.41 20.11
N ALA A 160 -12.46 -3.24 20.67
CA ALA A 160 -12.65 -2.99 22.11
C ALA A 160 -12.02 -4.07 23.00
N ALA A 161 -12.07 -5.33 22.57
CA ALA A 161 -11.48 -6.45 23.30
C ALA A 161 -9.93 -6.34 23.37
N ILE A 162 -9.29 -5.90 22.30
CA ILE A 162 -7.84 -5.70 22.28
C ILE A 162 -7.45 -4.55 23.22
N LEU A 163 -8.16 -3.44 23.17
CA LEU A 163 -7.90 -2.29 24.05
C LEU A 163 -8.06 -2.67 25.51
N LYS A 164 -9.16 -3.37 25.88
CA LYS A 164 -9.37 -3.89 27.26
C LYS A 164 -8.26 -4.86 27.69
N ARG A 165 -7.70 -5.65 26.77
CA ARG A 165 -6.57 -6.52 27.05
C ARG A 165 -5.30 -5.71 27.33
N LEU A 166 -5.03 -4.69 26.53
CA LEU A 166 -3.86 -3.82 26.71
C LEU A 166 -3.92 -3.00 27.99
N ASP A 167 -5.12 -2.59 28.45
CA ASP A 167 -5.33 -1.87 29.71
C ASP A 167 -5.00 -2.70 30.95
N ARG A 168 -4.94 -4.04 30.84
CA ARG A 168 -4.58 -4.95 31.95
C ARG A 168 -3.09 -5.03 32.22
N PHE A 169 -2.26 -4.62 31.25
CA PHE A 169 -0.81 -4.60 31.43
C PHE A 169 -0.39 -3.50 32.41
N ALA A 170 0.48 -3.83 33.35
CA ALA A 170 1.04 -2.87 34.28
C ALA A 170 1.91 -1.84 33.53
N LYS A 171 2.06 -0.65 34.10
CA LYS A 171 2.93 0.39 33.52
C LYS A 171 4.38 -0.06 33.37
N SER A 172 4.84 -0.98 34.22
CA SER A 172 6.16 -1.61 34.18
C SER A 172 6.40 -2.50 32.96
N ASP A 173 5.35 -3.05 32.35
CA ASP A 173 5.45 -3.95 31.20
C ASP A 173 5.74 -3.19 29.91
N TRP A 174 5.42 -1.88 29.92
CA TRP A 174 5.65 -1.00 28.80
C TRP A 174 7.08 -0.47 28.79
N LYS A 175 7.85 -0.85 27.80
CA LYS A 175 9.20 -0.34 27.55
C LYS A 175 9.14 1.08 26.99
N SER A 176 10.18 1.88 27.26
CA SER A 176 10.32 3.23 26.73
C SER A 176 11.36 3.26 25.60
N ALA A 177 11.06 4.02 24.55
CA ALA A 177 12.00 4.28 23.46
C ALA A 177 11.91 5.72 23.00
N THR A 178 13.01 6.19 22.41
CA THR A 178 13.03 7.48 21.70
C THR A 178 13.06 7.19 20.21
N ILE A 179 12.13 7.80 19.47
CA ILE A 179 12.06 7.68 18.01
C ILE A 179 12.54 8.99 17.39
N ASP A 180 13.38 8.89 16.39
CA ASP A 180 13.84 10.05 15.62
C ASP A 180 13.04 10.15 14.32
N ILE A 181 11.87 10.81 14.43
CA ILE A 181 11.04 11.14 13.28
C ILE A 181 11.18 12.65 13.03
N PRO A 182 11.62 13.06 11.84
CA PRO A 182 11.72 14.46 11.47
C PRO A 182 10.41 15.23 11.71
N LYS A 183 10.49 16.45 12.23
CA LYS A 183 9.36 17.35 12.51
C LYS A 183 8.38 16.86 13.59
N ARG A 184 8.66 15.80 14.31
CA ARG A 184 7.80 15.32 15.37
C ARG A 184 8.15 15.97 16.71
N ARG A 185 7.14 16.51 17.42
CA ARG A 185 7.32 17.14 18.76
C ARG A 185 7.59 16.11 19.86
N GLN A 186 6.83 15.00 19.87
CA GLN A 186 7.00 13.95 20.87
C GLN A 186 7.89 12.84 20.29
N LYS A 187 9.07 12.73 20.86
CA LYS A 187 10.05 11.68 20.49
C LYS A 187 10.02 10.47 21.41
N ARG A 188 9.50 10.63 22.65
CA ARG A 188 9.37 9.52 23.60
C ARG A 188 8.08 8.75 23.37
N ILE A 189 8.19 7.45 23.22
CA ILE A 189 7.08 6.52 23.13
C ILE A 189 7.20 5.46 24.21
N ARG A 190 6.10 4.82 24.54
CA ARG A 190 6.10 3.55 25.25
C ARG A 190 5.55 2.48 24.34
N TYR A 191 6.10 1.29 24.41
CA TYR A 191 5.69 0.17 23.59
C TYR A 191 5.65 -1.13 24.39
N LEU A 192 4.72 -1.99 24.00
CA LEU A 192 4.60 -3.36 24.44
C LEU A 192 4.90 -4.26 23.24
N ASP A 193 5.81 -5.20 23.41
CA ASP A 193 6.25 -6.13 22.38
C ASP A 193 5.83 -7.54 22.78
N GLU A 194 4.98 -8.16 21.99
CA GLU A 194 4.37 -9.44 22.31
C GLU A 194 4.25 -10.32 21.06
N SER A 195 4.29 -11.64 21.25
CA SER A 195 3.88 -12.63 20.24
C SER A 195 2.42 -12.96 20.47
N ILE A 196 1.63 -12.92 19.41
CA ILE A 196 0.19 -13.22 19.46
C ILE A 196 -0.18 -14.22 18.38
N GLU A 197 -1.25 -14.95 18.65
CA GLU A 197 -1.94 -15.78 17.66
C GLU A 197 -3.12 -14.99 17.07
N LEU A 198 -3.37 -15.17 15.80
CA LEU A 198 -4.50 -14.57 15.10
C LEU A 198 -5.30 -15.68 14.45
N ASP A 199 -6.62 -15.57 14.55
CA ASP A 199 -7.53 -16.50 13.88
C ASP A 199 -7.37 -16.37 12.37
N GLY A 200 -7.12 -17.50 11.68
CA GLY A 200 -6.80 -17.53 10.24
C GLY A 200 -5.32 -17.28 9.88
N TYR A 201 -4.44 -17.03 10.87
CA TYR A 201 -3.00 -16.92 10.63
C TYR A 201 -2.27 -18.14 11.19
N GLU A 202 -1.45 -18.77 10.40
CA GLU A 202 -0.70 -19.96 10.81
C GLU A 202 0.56 -19.55 11.60
N GLY A 203 0.61 -19.95 12.88
CA GLY A 203 1.69 -19.64 13.81
C GLY A 203 1.47 -18.36 14.60
N THR A 204 2.55 -17.73 15.05
CA THR A 204 2.53 -16.51 15.85
C THR A 204 3.05 -15.32 15.06
N ILE A 205 2.52 -14.14 15.35
CA ILE A 205 2.96 -12.88 14.80
C ILE A 205 3.45 -11.95 15.92
N ARG A 206 4.50 -11.19 15.65
CA ARG A 206 4.97 -10.16 16.58
C ARG A 206 4.07 -8.93 16.47
N GLN A 207 3.50 -8.51 17.59
CA GLN A 207 2.72 -7.30 17.72
C GLN A 207 3.43 -6.26 18.57
N ILE A 208 3.48 -5.03 18.12
CA ILE A 208 4.02 -3.90 18.89
C ILE A 208 2.91 -2.89 19.13
N ALA A 209 2.44 -2.81 20.38
CA ALA A 209 1.50 -1.76 20.77
C ALA A 209 2.28 -0.51 21.18
N VAL A 210 1.96 0.64 20.58
CA VAL A 210 2.70 1.90 20.79
C VAL A 210 1.78 2.97 21.35
N THR A 211 2.20 3.64 22.43
CA THR A 211 1.56 4.82 23.00
C THR A 211 2.46 6.06 22.92
N GLY A 212 1.91 7.24 23.09
CA GLY A 212 2.68 8.49 23.02
C GLY A 212 2.83 9.03 21.58
N LEU A 213 2.04 8.51 20.64
CA LEU A 213 2.00 8.99 19.26
C LEU A 213 1.06 10.19 19.05
N GLY A 214 0.65 10.88 20.13
CA GLY A 214 -0.32 12.00 20.06
C GLY A 214 -1.78 11.53 19.93
N ARG A 215 -2.05 10.26 20.20
CA ARG A 215 -3.39 9.67 20.27
C ARG A 215 -3.61 9.10 21.66
N GLU A 216 -4.85 9.16 22.17
CA GLU A 216 -5.21 8.60 23.47
C GLU A 216 -5.01 7.09 23.52
N GLN A 217 -5.40 6.41 22.45
CA GLN A 217 -5.33 4.96 22.35
C GLN A 217 -4.02 4.47 21.69
N PRO A 218 -3.52 3.28 22.10
CA PRO A 218 -2.37 2.67 21.48
C PRO A 218 -2.57 2.44 19.97
N THR A 219 -1.47 2.50 19.20
CA THR A 219 -1.40 2.03 17.80
C THR A 219 -0.81 0.62 17.81
N LEU A 220 -1.36 -0.27 17.02
CA LEU A 220 -0.95 -1.68 16.91
C LEU A 220 -0.39 -1.96 15.54
#